data_495d86785029da0708f2a308c7c08394
#
_entry.id   495d86785029da0708f2a308c7c08394
#
_cell.length_a   1.000
_cell.length_b   1.000
_cell.length_c   1.000
_cell.angle_alpha   90.00
_cell.angle_beta   90.00
_cell.angle_gamma   90.00
#
_symmetry.space_group_name_H-M   'P 1'
#
loop_
_entity.id
_entity.type
_entity.pdbx_description
1 polymer ?
#
loop_
_entity_poly.entity_id
_entity_poly.type
_entity_poly.pdbx_seq_one_letter_code
_entity_poly.pdbx_strand_id
1 'polypeptide(L)'
;MSTMTPAEIVSELDKHIIGQGRAKKAVAVALRNRWRRQQVEDPLRQEITPKNILMIGPTGVGKTEIARRLAKLADAPFIKIEATKFTEVGYVGRDVDSIVRDLMEISIKQTRETEMRKVRTKAEDQAEDRILDILLPSARPVGFGASSSAVDTADEGSTTRQTFRKRLREGLLDDKEIELDVEQPQVGMDIMGPPGMEDMTEQIRSMFANIGGGKKTRRKLKVKEALKVLTDEEAGKMLNDEEVKAKAVQNVEQNGIVFLDEIDKIASRNEAGGGEVSRQGVQRDLLPLVEGTTINTKYGMVKTDHILFIASGAFHLAKPSDLIPELQGRFPIRVELDSLSVNDFESILVSTDASLVKQYQALLATEDVRLDFADDGIRRLAEIAFSVNEKTENIGARRLYTVIEKLLEEVSFAAGNHAGTDVRIDAAYVDRALNEVADDEDLSRYVL
;
A
#
# COMPACT_ATOMS: atom_id res chain seq x y z
N MET A 1 -16.63 3.70 -4.13
CA MET A 1 -15.98 4.10 -5.41
C MET A 1 -16.02 5.61 -5.58
N SER A 2 -14.96 6.18 -6.13
CA SER A 2 -14.87 7.62 -6.44
C SER A 2 -15.90 8.02 -7.49
N THR A 3 -16.70 9.04 -7.20
CA THR A 3 -17.66 9.66 -8.14
C THR A 3 -16.97 10.63 -9.10
N MET A 4 -15.65 10.80 -8.97
CA MET A 4 -14.84 11.75 -9.75
C MET A 4 -14.99 11.55 -11.26
N THR A 5 -15.02 12.64 -11.98
CA THR A 5 -14.93 12.67 -13.44
C THR A 5 -13.50 12.32 -13.88
N PRO A 6 -13.29 11.91 -15.15
CA PRO A 6 -11.93 11.66 -15.65
C PRO A 6 -10.99 12.87 -15.53
N ALA A 7 -11.52 14.09 -15.69
CA ALA A 7 -10.73 15.31 -15.55
C ALA A 7 -10.26 15.53 -14.09
N GLU A 8 -11.14 15.30 -13.11
CA GLU A 8 -10.80 15.38 -11.69
C GLU A 8 -9.78 14.31 -11.31
N ILE A 9 -9.92 13.07 -11.83
CA ILE A 9 -8.92 12.00 -11.59
C ILE A 9 -7.56 12.41 -12.15
N VAL A 10 -7.50 13.00 -13.34
CA VAL A 10 -6.24 13.51 -13.92
C VAL A 10 -5.65 14.60 -13.04
N SER A 11 -6.48 15.56 -12.59
CA SER A 11 -6.04 16.63 -11.68
C SER A 11 -5.47 16.10 -10.36
N GLU A 12 -6.07 15.06 -9.78
CA GLU A 12 -5.53 14.41 -8.58
C GLU A 12 -4.20 13.69 -8.85
N LEU A 13 -4.08 13.06 -10.02
CA LEU A 13 -2.81 12.44 -10.44
C LEU A 13 -1.72 13.48 -10.70
N ASP A 14 -2.08 14.68 -11.19
CA ASP A 14 -1.14 15.79 -11.47
C ASP A 14 -0.45 16.29 -10.20
N LYS A 15 -1.06 16.15 -9.03
CA LYS A 15 -0.43 16.49 -7.74
C LYS A 15 0.79 15.64 -7.39
N HIS A 16 0.92 14.48 -8.01
CA HIS A 16 1.96 13.50 -7.66
C HIS A 16 2.84 13.10 -8.84
N ILE A 17 2.37 13.27 -10.06
CA ILE A 17 3.04 12.77 -11.27
C ILE A 17 3.13 13.91 -12.25
N ILE A 18 4.35 14.25 -12.63
CA ILE A 18 4.63 15.28 -13.61
C ILE A 18 4.55 14.71 -15.03
N GLY A 19 4.03 15.47 -15.97
CA GLY A 19 3.88 15.03 -17.36
C GLY A 19 2.90 13.87 -17.55
N GLN A 20 3.18 12.99 -18.50
CA GLN A 20 2.49 11.72 -18.76
C GLN A 20 0.98 11.83 -19.03
N GLY A 21 0.52 12.91 -19.67
CA GLY A 21 -0.90 13.23 -19.83
C GLY A 21 -1.70 12.13 -20.54
N ARG A 22 -1.11 11.42 -21.53
CA ARG A 22 -1.79 10.32 -22.25
C ARG A 22 -2.06 9.15 -21.30
N ALA A 23 -1.08 8.77 -20.48
CA ALA A 23 -1.22 7.68 -19.53
C ALA A 23 -2.23 8.01 -18.43
N LYS A 24 -2.19 9.21 -17.86
CA LYS A 24 -3.17 9.68 -16.87
C LYS A 24 -4.60 9.66 -17.41
N LYS A 25 -4.82 10.13 -18.66
CA LYS A 25 -6.13 10.06 -19.31
C LYS A 25 -6.63 8.63 -19.49
N ALA A 26 -5.77 7.72 -19.95
CA ALA A 26 -6.14 6.33 -20.16
C ALA A 26 -6.58 5.65 -18.86
N VAL A 27 -5.83 5.80 -17.78
CA VAL A 27 -6.17 5.21 -16.48
C VAL A 27 -7.40 5.89 -15.85
N ALA A 28 -7.57 7.20 -16.02
CA ALA A 28 -8.74 7.93 -15.55
C ALA A 28 -10.01 7.46 -16.25
N VAL A 29 -9.97 7.24 -17.56
CA VAL A 29 -11.09 6.68 -18.33
C VAL A 29 -11.38 5.24 -17.89
N ALA A 30 -10.36 4.42 -17.68
CA ALA A 30 -10.52 3.04 -17.20
C ALA A 30 -11.22 3.00 -15.83
N LEU A 31 -10.82 3.86 -14.89
CA LEU A 31 -11.47 3.97 -13.59
C LEU A 31 -12.92 4.45 -13.72
N ARG A 32 -13.17 5.47 -14.53
CA ARG A 32 -14.53 6.00 -14.74
C ARG A 32 -15.43 4.97 -15.42
N ASN A 33 -14.91 4.14 -16.32
CA ASN A 33 -15.68 3.08 -16.97
C ASN A 33 -16.12 2.00 -15.97
N ARG A 34 -15.36 1.72 -14.91
CA ARG A 34 -15.82 0.87 -13.81
C ARG A 34 -17.03 1.44 -13.10
N TRP A 35 -17.01 2.72 -12.78
CA TRP A 35 -18.16 3.40 -12.19
C TRP A 35 -19.36 3.38 -13.14
N ARG A 36 -19.16 3.68 -14.44
CA ARG A 36 -20.22 3.61 -15.46
C ARG A 36 -20.82 2.21 -15.55
N ARG A 37 -19.99 1.18 -15.56
CA ARG A 37 -20.43 -0.22 -15.58
C ARG A 37 -21.38 -0.53 -14.43
N GLN A 38 -21.10 -0.04 -13.23
CA GLN A 38 -21.97 -0.27 -12.06
C GLN A 38 -23.33 0.40 -12.16
N GLN A 39 -23.50 1.36 -13.07
CA GLN A 39 -24.79 2.01 -13.34
C GLN A 39 -25.58 1.29 -14.45
N VAL A 40 -25.00 0.33 -15.11
CA VAL A 40 -25.65 -0.46 -16.17
C VAL A 40 -26.41 -1.63 -15.52
N GLU A 41 -27.60 -1.89 -16.02
CA GLU A 41 -28.44 -3.02 -15.56
C GLU A 41 -27.94 -4.36 -16.09
N ASP A 42 -28.27 -5.44 -15.37
CA ASP A 42 -28.03 -6.80 -15.83
C ASP A 42 -29.04 -7.15 -16.97
N PRO A 43 -28.67 -7.98 -17.98
CA PRO A 43 -27.42 -8.78 -18.04
C PRO A 43 -26.22 -8.03 -18.64
N LEU A 44 -26.42 -6.87 -19.27
CA LEU A 44 -25.36 -6.16 -20.00
C LEU A 44 -24.17 -5.80 -19.11
N ARG A 45 -24.41 -5.52 -17.83
CA ARG A 45 -23.34 -5.23 -16.86
C ARG A 45 -22.32 -6.37 -16.74
N GLN A 46 -22.76 -7.62 -16.86
CA GLN A 46 -21.89 -8.78 -16.74
C GLN A 46 -21.00 -8.95 -17.98
N GLU A 47 -21.46 -8.53 -19.14
CA GLU A 47 -20.74 -8.62 -20.40
C GLU A 47 -19.63 -7.51 -20.55
N ILE A 48 -19.73 -6.45 -19.76
CA ILE A 48 -18.78 -5.35 -19.82
C ILE A 48 -17.54 -5.69 -19.01
N THR A 49 -16.46 -6.06 -19.67
CA THR A 49 -15.14 -6.29 -19.06
C THR A 49 -14.27 -5.04 -19.06
N PRO A 50 -13.38 -4.87 -18.08
CA PRO A 50 -12.42 -3.76 -18.08
C PRO A 50 -11.51 -3.85 -19.29
N LYS A 51 -11.06 -2.69 -19.81
CA LYS A 51 -10.06 -2.64 -20.87
C LYS A 51 -8.69 -2.50 -20.23
N ASN A 52 -7.91 -3.58 -20.30
CA ASN A 52 -6.57 -3.62 -19.73
C ASN A 52 -5.62 -2.67 -20.46
N ILE A 53 -4.59 -2.20 -19.78
CA ILE A 53 -3.69 -1.15 -20.24
C ILE A 53 -2.27 -1.68 -20.29
N LEU A 54 -1.58 -1.46 -21.41
CA LEU A 54 -0.14 -1.68 -21.55
C LEU A 54 0.55 -0.32 -21.54
N MET A 55 1.36 -0.06 -20.52
CA MET A 55 2.20 1.13 -20.37
C MET A 55 3.61 0.84 -20.90
N ILE A 56 4.05 1.60 -21.89
CA ILE A 56 5.33 1.45 -22.56
C ILE A 56 6.16 2.70 -22.28
N GLY A 57 7.40 2.55 -21.87
CA GLY A 57 8.29 3.70 -21.67
C GLY A 57 9.45 3.41 -20.72
N PRO A 58 10.43 4.32 -20.64
CA PRO A 58 11.65 4.13 -19.87
C PRO A 58 11.41 3.84 -18.38
N THR A 59 12.42 3.36 -17.71
CA THR A 59 12.37 3.16 -16.26
C THR A 59 12.27 4.53 -15.53
N GLY A 60 11.56 4.58 -14.41
CA GLY A 60 11.53 5.77 -13.57
C GLY A 60 10.67 6.94 -14.07
N VAL A 61 9.86 6.78 -15.13
CA VAL A 61 8.98 7.84 -15.66
C VAL A 61 7.58 7.87 -15.01
N GLY A 62 7.35 7.06 -13.97
CA GLY A 62 6.11 7.10 -13.19
C GLY A 62 5.07 6.02 -13.50
N LYS A 63 5.36 5.00 -14.33
CA LYS A 63 4.41 3.92 -14.68
C LYS A 63 3.73 3.30 -13.44
N THR A 64 4.52 2.80 -12.51
CA THR A 64 4.03 2.19 -11.27
C THR A 64 3.28 3.18 -10.39
N GLU A 65 3.76 4.43 -10.31
CA GLU A 65 3.16 5.44 -9.46
C GLU A 65 1.77 5.86 -9.96
N ILE A 66 1.58 5.95 -11.28
CA ILE A 66 0.25 6.19 -11.89
C ILE A 66 -0.74 5.12 -11.43
N ALA A 67 -0.37 3.83 -11.53
CA ALA A 67 -1.26 2.73 -11.14
C ALA A 67 -1.53 2.71 -9.63
N ARG A 68 -0.52 2.96 -8.80
CA ARG A 68 -0.64 3.02 -7.34
C ARG A 68 -1.57 4.15 -6.90
N ARG A 69 -1.39 5.36 -7.45
CA ARG A 69 -2.24 6.51 -7.13
C ARG A 69 -3.67 6.31 -7.61
N LEU A 70 -3.86 5.74 -8.81
CA LEU A 70 -5.18 5.36 -9.30
C LEU A 70 -5.90 4.43 -8.32
N ALA A 71 -5.23 3.38 -7.86
CA ALA A 71 -5.79 2.42 -6.91
C ALA A 71 -6.16 3.08 -5.58
N LYS A 72 -5.32 4.00 -5.09
CA LYS A 72 -5.59 4.76 -3.87
C LYS A 72 -6.81 5.68 -4.03
N LEU A 73 -6.95 6.37 -5.17
CA LEU A 73 -8.12 7.20 -5.47
C LEU A 73 -9.42 6.40 -5.59
N ALA A 74 -9.31 5.16 -6.07
CA ALA A 74 -10.43 4.24 -6.20
C ALA A 74 -10.79 3.51 -4.89
N ASP A 75 -9.97 3.61 -3.86
CA ASP A 75 -10.01 2.74 -2.67
C ASP A 75 -10.09 1.26 -3.06
N ALA A 76 -9.29 0.88 -4.06
CA ALA A 76 -9.28 -0.44 -4.68
C ALA A 76 -8.14 -1.30 -4.14
N PRO A 77 -8.36 -2.61 -3.95
CA PRO A 77 -7.27 -3.55 -3.71
C PRO A 77 -6.25 -3.48 -4.84
N PHE A 78 -4.98 -3.31 -4.50
CA PHE A 78 -3.89 -3.11 -5.45
C PHE A 78 -2.70 -3.98 -5.14
N ILE A 79 -2.22 -4.69 -6.15
CA ILE A 79 -0.96 -5.43 -6.07
C ILE A 79 -0.04 -5.07 -7.23
N LYS A 80 1.25 -4.89 -6.92
CA LYS A 80 2.32 -4.77 -7.91
C LYS A 80 3.15 -6.05 -7.88
N ILE A 81 3.33 -6.66 -9.05
CA ILE A 81 4.15 -7.85 -9.20
C ILE A 81 5.01 -7.72 -10.46
N GLU A 82 6.23 -8.20 -10.41
CA GLU A 82 7.13 -8.30 -11.55
C GLU A 82 6.87 -9.61 -12.28
N ALA A 83 6.67 -9.54 -13.59
CA ALA A 83 6.38 -10.71 -14.42
C ALA A 83 7.51 -11.76 -14.39
N THR A 84 8.74 -11.32 -14.13
CA THR A 84 9.93 -12.17 -14.01
C THR A 84 9.96 -13.07 -12.77
N LYS A 85 9.08 -12.81 -11.77
CA LYS A 85 8.99 -13.63 -10.55
C LYS A 85 8.23 -14.93 -10.75
N PHE A 86 7.53 -15.08 -11.85
CA PHE A 86 6.77 -16.28 -12.16
C PHE A 86 7.60 -17.26 -12.97
N THR A 87 7.31 -18.53 -12.77
CA THR A 87 7.86 -19.62 -13.54
C THR A 87 6.72 -20.42 -14.16
N GLU A 88 6.99 -21.06 -15.29
CA GLU A 88 6.03 -21.95 -15.94
C GLU A 88 5.55 -23.04 -14.96
N VAL A 89 4.27 -23.38 -15.02
CA VAL A 89 3.67 -24.42 -14.16
C VAL A 89 4.45 -25.74 -14.27
N GLY A 90 4.84 -26.27 -13.10
CA GLY A 90 5.65 -27.50 -13.00
C GLY A 90 7.14 -27.29 -12.70
N TYR A 91 7.62 -26.05 -12.71
CA TYR A 91 8.97 -25.70 -12.25
C TYR A 91 8.94 -25.10 -10.84
N VAL A 92 10.07 -25.14 -10.14
CA VAL A 92 10.20 -24.50 -8.83
C VAL A 92 10.13 -22.99 -9.01
N GLY A 93 9.03 -22.39 -8.55
CA GLY A 93 8.79 -20.95 -8.64
C GLY A 93 7.38 -20.62 -8.17
N ARG A 94 7.03 -19.34 -8.29
CA ARG A 94 5.73 -18.83 -7.87
C ARG A 94 4.71 -19.01 -9.00
N ASP A 95 3.57 -19.60 -8.71
CA ASP A 95 2.46 -19.71 -9.66
C ASP A 95 1.74 -18.36 -9.86
N VAL A 96 1.12 -18.17 -11.01
CA VAL A 96 0.40 -16.93 -11.36
C VAL A 96 -0.88 -16.74 -10.54
N ASP A 97 -1.49 -17.80 -10.04
CA ASP A 97 -2.71 -17.75 -9.21
C ASP A 97 -2.44 -17.06 -7.87
N SER A 98 -1.17 -17.10 -7.41
CA SER A 98 -0.75 -16.38 -6.21
C SER A 98 -1.01 -14.86 -6.30
N ILE A 99 -1.10 -14.28 -7.50
CA ILE A 99 -1.46 -12.87 -7.71
C ILE A 99 -2.83 -12.57 -7.08
N VAL A 100 -3.80 -13.43 -7.38
CA VAL A 100 -5.17 -13.25 -6.90
C VAL A 100 -5.27 -13.58 -5.41
N ARG A 101 -4.54 -14.60 -4.94
CA ARG A 101 -4.47 -14.93 -3.52
C ARG A 101 -3.91 -13.76 -2.69
N ASP A 102 -2.81 -13.16 -3.12
CA ASP A 102 -2.22 -11.99 -2.44
C ASP A 102 -3.11 -10.74 -2.54
N LEU A 103 -3.76 -10.51 -3.69
CA LEU A 103 -4.71 -9.40 -3.85
C LEU A 103 -5.88 -9.57 -2.89
N MET A 104 -6.32 -10.81 -2.65
CA MET A 104 -7.37 -11.13 -1.70
C MET A 104 -6.95 -10.84 -0.25
N GLU A 105 -5.70 -11.18 0.14
CA GLU A 105 -5.13 -10.82 1.44
C GLU A 105 -5.16 -9.31 1.69
N ILE A 106 -4.75 -8.54 0.69
CA ILE A 106 -4.77 -7.07 0.74
C ILE A 106 -6.20 -6.58 0.92
N SER A 107 -7.15 -7.14 0.17
CA SER A 107 -8.56 -6.75 0.23
C SER A 107 -9.20 -7.05 1.59
N ILE A 108 -8.93 -8.21 2.17
CA ILE A 108 -9.42 -8.59 3.51
C ILE A 108 -8.92 -7.57 4.54
N LYS A 109 -7.62 -7.26 4.52
CA LYS A 109 -7.03 -6.29 5.45
C LYS A 109 -7.68 -4.91 5.29
N GLN A 110 -7.79 -4.41 4.05
CA GLN A 110 -8.38 -3.11 3.74
C GLN A 110 -9.86 -3.05 4.13
N THR A 111 -10.63 -4.10 3.83
CA THR A 111 -12.05 -4.19 4.17
C THR A 111 -12.23 -4.22 5.69
N ARG A 112 -11.43 -5.02 6.40
CA ARG A 112 -11.48 -5.09 7.86
C ARG A 112 -11.16 -3.75 8.50
N GLU A 113 -10.12 -3.06 8.06
CA GLU A 113 -9.77 -1.71 8.55
C GLU A 113 -10.90 -0.70 8.30
N THR A 114 -11.56 -0.79 7.14
CA THR A 114 -12.68 0.09 6.79
C THR A 114 -13.91 -0.18 7.66
N GLU A 115 -14.25 -1.45 7.88
CA GLU A 115 -15.37 -1.83 8.75
C GLU A 115 -15.06 -1.49 10.23
N MET A 116 -13.83 -1.69 10.69
CA MET A 116 -13.41 -1.28 12.04
C MET A 116 -13.58 0.23 12.24
N ARG A 117 -13.23 1.05 11.26
CA ARG A 117 -13.42 2.51 11.35
C ARG A 117 -14.90 2.90 11.52
N LYS A 118 -15.83 2.17 10.88
CA LYS A 118 -17.27 2.45 10.99
C LYS A 118 -17.82 2.18 12.40
N VAL A 119 -17.28 1.17 13.07
CA VAL A 119 -17.75 0.79 14.41
C VAL A 119 -16.93 1.43 15.53
N ARG A 120 -15.87 2.18 15.19
CA ARG A 120 -14.88 2.69 16.13
C ARG A 120 -15.48 3.49 17.28
N THR A 121 -16.42 4.40 17.01
CA THR A 121 -17.06 5.22 18.06
C THR A 121 -17.80 4.35 19.08
N LYS A 122 -18.52 3.32 18.61
CA LYS A 122 -19.20 2.37 19.50
C LYS A 122 -18.21 1.52 20.29
N ALA A 123 -17.11 1.12 19.64
CA ALA A 123 -16.05 0.36 20.28
C ALA A 123 -15.31 1.20 21.34
N GLU A 124 -15.09 2.49 21.10
CA GLU A 124 -14.55 3.43 22.09
C GLU A 124 -15.45 3.53 23.32
N ASP A 125 -16.77 3.68 23.14
CA ASP A 125 -17.71 3.72 24.26
C ASP A 125 -17.69 2.42 25.08
N GLN A 126 -17.61 1.24 24.43
CA GLN A 126 -17.51 -0.05 25.15
C GLN A 126 -16.15 -0.24 25.83
N ALA A 127 -15.07 0.22 25.21
CA ALA A 127 -13.74 0.20 25.83
C ALA A 127 -13.67 1.11 27.06
N GLU A 128 -14.30 2.32 27.00
CA GLU A 128 -14.45 3.19 28.17
C GLU A 128 -15.22 2.48 29.30
N ASP A 129 -16.32 1.81 28.99
CA ASP A 129 -17.11 1.07 29.96
C ASP A 129 -16.30 -0.05 30.63
N ARG A 130 -15.51 -0.80 29.89
CA ARG A 130 -14.61 -1.83 30.43
C ARG A 130 -13.53 -1.26 31.34
N ILE A 131 -12.94 -0.10 30.98
CA ILE A 131 -11.96 0.58 31.82
C ILE A 131 -12.62 1.06 33.12
N LEU A 132 -13.84 1.61 33.04
CA LEU A 132 -14.59 2.04 34.20
C LEU A 132 -14.93 0.86 35.12
N ASP A 133 -15.26 -0.31 34.59
CA ASP A 133 -15.53 -1.52 35.40
C ASP A 133 -14.28 -2.02 36.14
N ILE A 134 -13.08 -1.79 35.58
CA ILE A 134 -11.81 -2.13 36.22
C ILE A 134 -11.46 -1.07 37.32
N LEU A 135 -11.70 0.20 37.01
CA LEU A 135 -11.40 1.29 37.94
C LEU A 135 -12.40 1.39 39.11
N LEU A 136 -13.64 0.98 38.89
CA LEU A 136 -14.74 1.00 39.83
C LEU A 136 -15.37 -0.40 39.93
N PRO A 137 -14.70 -1.38 40.52
CA PRO A 137 -15.28 -2.70 40.66
C PRO A 137 -16.57 -2.58 41.46
N SER A 138 -17.69 -2.94 40.87
CA SER A 138 -18.97 -3.00 41.54
C SER A 138 -18.83 -3.92 42.76
N ALA A 139 -19.21 -3.43 43.95
CA ALA A 139 -19.24 -4.25 45.14
C ALA A 139 -20.07 -5.50 44.87
N ARG A 140 -19.42 -6.69 44.85
CA ARG A 140 -20.14 -7.97 44.76
C ARG A 140 -21.16 -7.99 45.92
N PRO A 141 -22.42 -8.34 45.66
CA PRO A 141 -23.34 -8.59 46.78
C PRO A 141 -22.80 -9.79 47.55
N VAL A 142 -22.17 -9.52 48.66
CA VAL A 142 -21.74 -10.55 49.61
C VAL A 142 -22.95 -10.97 50.40
N GLY A 143 -23.42 -12.18 50.17
CA GLY A 143 -24.07 -12.97 51.22
C GLY A 143 -25.53 -12.72 51.45
N PHE A 144 -26.25 -13.79 51.40
CA PHE A 144 -27.55 -14.03 51.98
C PHE A 144 -27.79 -13.31 53.31
N GLY A 145 -28.81 -12.43 53.38
CA GLY A 145 -29.46 -12.02 54.61
C GLY A 145 -29.18 -10.61 55.09
N ALA A 146 -29.82 -9.61 54.48
CA ALA A 146 -30.33 -8.44 55.18
C ALA A 146 -31.28 -7.65 54.25
N SER A 147 -32.52 -7.68 54.56
CA SER A 147 -33.56 -6.83 54.00
C SER A 147 -33.36 -5.37 54.44
N SER A 148 -33.76 -4.49 53.55
CA SER A 148 -33.98 -3.05 53.71
C SER A 148 -32.80 -2.09 53.48
N SER A 149 -33.00 -1.32 52.43
CA SER A 149 -32.41 -0.06 51.97
C SER A 149 -31.58 -0.16 50.67
N ALA A 150 -32.22 -0.65 49.59
CA ALA A 150 -31.57 -0.78 48.27
C ALA A 150 -31.92 0.36 47.28
N VAL A 151 -32.34 1.54 47.76
CA VAL A 151 -32.81 2.62 46.88
C VAL A 151 -31.77 3.74 46.71
N ASP A 152 -30.84 3.97 47.67
CA ASP A 152 -29.90 5.09 47.60
C ASP A 152 -28.51 4.74 47.01
N THR A 153 -28.13 3.45 46.89
CA THR A 153 -26.81 3.06 46.41
C THR A 153 -26.70 2.98 44.87
N ALA A 154 -27.83 2.91 44.18
CA ALA A 154 -27.84 2.85 42.71
C ALA A 154 -27.55 4.21 42.05
N ASP A 155 -27.93 5.30 42.68
CA ASP A 155 -27.80 6.66 42.16
C ASP A 155 -26.39 7.23 42.41
N GLU A 156 -25.75 6.94 43.53
CA GLU A 156 -24.36 7.31 43.83
C GLU A 156 -23.34 6.59 42.92
N GLY A 157 -23.59 5.33 42.63
CA GLY A 157 -22.77 4.56 41.69
C GLY A 157 -22.82 5.11 40.25
N SER A 158 -23.98 5.58 39.82
CA SER A 158 -24.19 6.21 38.51
C SER A 158 -23.45 7.53 38.38
N THR A 159 -23.54 8.39 39.41
CA THR A 159 -22.88 9.71 39.44
C THR A 159 -21.37 9.60 39.50
N THR A 160 -20.84 8.64 40.27
CA THR A 160 -19.40 8.37 40.35
C THR A 160 -18.87 7.86 39.00
N ARG A 161 -19.57 6.94 38.35
CA ARG A 161 -19.20 6.40 37.03
C ARG A 161 -19.17 7.49 35.96
N GLN A 162 -20.15 8.40 35.94
CA GLN A 162 -20.17 9.56 35.04
C GLN A 162 -19.01 10.52 35.31
N THR A 163 -18.65 10.76 36.57
CA THR A 163 -17.50 11.60 36.91
C THR A 163 -16.18 10.99 36.45
N PHE A 164 -16.01 9.67 36.62
CA PHE A 164 -14.82 8.95 36.13
C PHE A 164 -14.78 8.92 34.61
N ARG A 165 -15.91 8.73 33.92
CA ARG A 165 -15.99 8.81 32.44
C ARG A 165 -15.56 10.18 31.92
N LYS A 166 -16.01 11.28 32.60
CA LYS A 166 -15.59 12.62 32.26
C LYS A 166 -14.08 12.81 32.41
N ARG A 167 -13.51 12.36 33.55
CA ARG A 167 -12.06 12.43 33.80
C ARG A 167 -11.25 11.60 32.81
N LEU A 168 -11.77 10.44 32.35
CA LEU A 168 -11.16 9.60 31.35
C LEU A 168 -11.09 10.33 30.00
N ARG A 169 -12.19 10.94 29.56
CA ARG A 169 -12.27 11.73 28.32
C ARG A 169 -11.42 13.02 28.37
N GLU A 170 -11.22 13.60 29.54
CA GLU A 170 -10.33 14.76 29.77
C GLU A 170 -8.83 14.36 29.86
N GLY A 171 -8.50 13.05 29.78
CA GLY A 171 -7.13 12.55 29.86
C GLY A 171 -6.50 12.59 31.24
N LEU A 172 -7.25 12.93 32.27
CA LEU A 172 -6.75 13.04 33.66
C LEU A 172 -6.36 11.70 34.29
N LEU A 173 -6.72 10.58 33.65
CA LEU A 173 -6.44 9.23 34.10
C LEU A 173 -5.41 8.50 33.20
N ASP A 174 -4.87 9.16 32.18
CA ASP A 174 -4.03 8.56 31.12
C ASP A 174 -2.81 7.80 31.67
N ASP A 175 -2.16 8.36 32.72
CA ASP A 175 -0.95 7.78 33.31
C ASP A 175 -1.23 6.73 34.40
N LYS A 176 -2.50 6.49 34.77
CA LYS A 176 -2.85 5.49 35.76
C LYS A 176 -2.65 4.09 35.18
N GLU A 177 -1.97 3.22 35.92
CA GLU A 177 -1.79 1.82 35.55
C GLU A 177 -3.03 0.99 35.92
N ILE A 178 -3.46 0.14 35.00
CA ILE A 178 -4.53 -0.84 35.20
C ILE A 178 -4.07 -2.21 34.76
N GLU A 179 -4.59 -3.25 35.42
CA GLU A 179 -4.38 -4.64 35.00
C GLU A 179 -5.50 -5.07 34.07
N LEU A 180 -5.12 -5.51 32.87
CA LEU A 180 -6.02 -5.95 31.82
C LEU A 180 -5.76 -7.40 31.45
N ASP A 181 -6.82 -8.17 31.32
CA ASP A 181 -6.78 -9.45 30.64
C ASP A 181 -6.91 -9.17 29.13
N VAL A 182 -5.76 -9.11 28.41
CA VAL A 182 -5.73 -8.90 26.96
C VAL A 182 -5.67 -10.25 26.28
N GLU A 183 -6.53 -10.47 25.31
CA GLU A 183 -6.41 -11.61 24.40
C GLU A 183 -5.12 -11.43 23.60
N GLN A 184 -4.19 -12.38 23.70
CA GLN A 184 -3.03 -12.34 22.81
C GLN A 184 -3.52 -12.44 21.37
N PRO A 185 -3.09 -11.53 20.47
CA PRO A 185 -3.26 -11.80 19.05
C PRO A 185 -2.64 -13.16 18.81
N GLN A 186 -3.41 -14.08 18.28
CA GLN A 186 -2.86 -15.36 17.86
C GLN A 186 -1.77 -15.02 16.84
N VAL A 187 -0.52 -15.04 17.31
CA VAL A 187 0.64 -15.11 16.42
C VAL A 187 0.48 -16.46 15.76
N GLY A 188 -0.20 -16.46 14.62
CA GLY A 188 -0.27 -17.65 13.80
C GLY A 188 1.17 -18.08 13.59
N MET A 189 1.57 -19.19 14.17
CA MET A 189 2.78 -19.86 13.72
C MET A 189 2.53 -20.14 12.24
N ASP A 190 3.18 -19.36 11.36
CA ASP A 190 3.30 -19.71 9.98
C ASP A 190 4.11 -21.00 9.88
N ILE A 191 3.39 -22.09 10.01
CA ILE A 191 3.93 -23.40 9.66
C ILE A 191 3.96 -23.39 8.15
N MET A 192 5.07 -22.98 7.57
CA MET A 192 5.35 -23.15 6.15
C MET A 192 5.44 -24.65 5.87
N GLY A 193 4.35 -25.24 5.46
CA GLY A 193 4.37 -26.58 4.86
C GLY A 193 5.00 -26.52 3.46
N PRO A 194 5.60 -27.64 3.01
CA PRO A 194 6.08 -27.73 1.63
C PRO A 194 4.93 -27.50 0.64
N PRO A 195 5.21 -26.94 -0.57
CA PRO A 195 4.19 -26.73 -1.59
C PRO A 195 3.41 -28.01 -1.89
N GLY A 196 2.08 -27.95 -1.84
CA GLY A 196 1.18 -29.08 -2.08
C GLY A 196 0.62 -29.76 -0.82
N MET A 197 0.94 -29.31 0.40
CA MET A 197 0.37 -29.81 1.66
C MET A 197 -0.46 -28.75 2.40
N GLU A 198 -1.00 -27.78 1.67
CA GLU A 198 -1.74 -26.62 2.23
C GLU A 198 -2.98 -27.06 3.03
N ASP A 199 -3.74 -28.03 2.54
CA ASP A 199 -4.94 -28.56 3.20
C ASP A 199 -4.61 -29.27 4.54
N MET A 200 -3.47 -29.95 4.61
CA MET A 200 -3.02 -30.63 5.83
C MET A 200 -2.51 -29.62 6.88
N THR A 201 -1.86 -28.57 6.42
CA THR A 201 -1.39 -27.48 7.28
C THR A 201 -2.58 -26.71 7.87
N GLU A 202 -3.65 -26.53 7.11
CA GLU A 202 -4.87 -25.86 7.56
C GLU A 202 -5.68 -26.72 8.55
N GLN A 203 -5.73 -28.04 8.34
CA GLN A 203 -6.31 -28.98 9.31
C GLN A 203 -5.53 -29.00 10.63
N ILE A 204 -4.21 -29.02 10.58
CA ILE A 204 -3.35 -28.93 11.75
C ILE A 204 -3.55 -27.58 12.46
N ARG A 205 -3.65 -26.47 11.71
CA ARG A 205 -3.89 -25.14 12.23
C ARG A 205 -5.26 -25.02 12.92
N SER A 206 -6.31 -25.60 12.33
CA SER A 206 -7.65 -25.61 12.92
C SER A 206 -7.71 -26.47 14.18
N MET A 207 -6.95 -27.57 14.23
CA MET A 207 -6.82 -28.43 15.39
C MET A 207 -6.08 -27.73 16.56
N PHE A 208 -5.01 -27.00 16.26
CA PHE A 208 -4.30 -26.20 17.26
C PHE A 208 -5.09 -24.94 17.69
N ALA A 209 -5.86 -24.32 16.81
CA ALA A 209 -6.73 -23.19 17.14
C ALA A 209 -7.85 -23.62 18.14
N ASN A 210 -8.35 -24.83 18.00
CA ASN A 210 -9.37 -25.39 18.92
C ASN A 210 -8.78 -25.83 20.28
N ILE A 211 -7.51 -26.19 20.36
CA ILE A 211 -6.83 -26.61 21.59
C ILE A 211 -6.27 -25.38 22.37
N GLY A 212 -5.98 -24.30 21.67
CA GLY A 212 -5.44 -23.05 22.22
C GLY A 212 -6.51 -22.02 22.57
N GLY A 213 -7.59 -22.39 23.27
CA GLY A 213 -8.59 -21.45 23.76
C GLY A 213 -7.88 -20.21 24.34
N GLY A 214 -8.18 -19.01 23.83
CA GLY A 214 -7.46 -17.76 24.01
C GLY A 214 -6.84 -17.58 25.41
N LYS A 215 -5.54 -17.76 25.50
CA LYS A 215 -4.81 -17.47 26.75
C LYS A 215 -4.89 -15.98 26.99
N LYS A 216 -5.76 -15.58 27.90
CA LYS A 216 -5.78 -14.22 28.43
C LYS A 216 -4.52 -14.01 29.24
N THR A 217 -3.72 -13.06 28.82
CA THR A 217 -2.52 -12.68 29.56
C THR A 217 -2.79 -11.39 30.30
N ARG A 218 -2.62 -11.39 31.61
CA ARG A 218 -2.69 -10.17 32.41
C ARG A 218 -1.50 -9.29 32.11
N ARG A 219 -1.77 -8.06 31.64
CA ARG A 219 -0.76 -7.03 31.41
C ARG A 219 -1.12 -5.78 32.21
N LYS A 220 -0.07 -5.16 32.77
CA LYS A 220 -0.19 -3.81 33.35
C LYS A 220 0.07 -2.80 32.24
N LEU A 221 -0.90 -1.97 31.97
CA LEU A 221 -0.83 -0.93 30.93
C LEU A 221 -1.33 0.40 31.51
N LYS A 222 -0.81 1.50 30.99
CA LYS A 222 -1.38 2.81 31.26
C LYS A 222 -2.77 2.91 30.62
N VAL A 223 -3.69 3.63 31.24
CA VAL A 223 -5.09 3.80 30.77
C VAL A 223 -5.14 4.25 29.31
N LYS A 224 -4.28 5.16 28.88
CA LYS A 224 -4.18 5.61 27.50
C LYS A 224 -3.87 4.48 26.51
N GLU A 225 -2.94 3.59 26.85
CA GLU A 225 -2.59 2.44 26.03
C GLU A 225 -3.68 1.35 26.08
N ALA A 226 -4.23 1.14 27.27
CA ALA A 226 -5.31 0.22 27.52
C ALA A 226 -6.57 0.59 26.73
N LEU A 227 -6.93 1.87 26.67
CA LEU A 227 -8.06 2.36 25.88
C LEU A 227 -7.90 2.01 24.39
N LYS A 228 -6.70 2.23 23.85
CA LYS A 228 -6.42 1.91 22.44
C LYS A 228 -6.55 0.41 22.16
N VAL A 229 -5.93 -0.43 23.00
CA VAL A 229 -5.96 -1.90 22.85
C VAL A 229 -7.39 -2.44 22.98
N LEU A 230 -8.15 -1.94 23.96
CA LEU A 230 -9.53 -2.35 24.18
C LEU A 230 -10.45 -1.88 23.05
N THR A 231 -10.26 -0.66 22.53
CA THR A 231 -11.02 -0.17 21.38
C THR A 231 -10.82 -1.07 20.15
N ASP A 232 -9.58 -1.46 19.87
CA ASP A 232 -9.27 -2.36 18.74
C ASP A 232 -9.86 -3.77 18.98
N GLU A 233 -9.84 -4.28 20.21
CA GLU A 233 -10.45 -5.56 20.60
C GLU A 233 -11.98 -5.52 20.45
N GLU A 234 -12.65 -4.49 21.00
CA GLU A 234 -14.10 -4.36 20.90
C GLU A 234 -14.57 -4.10 19.45
N ALA A 235 -13.82 -3.29 18.68
CA ALA A 235 -14.08 -3.12 17.26
C ALA A 235 -13.99 -4.47 16.52
N GLY A 236 -12.98 -5.28 16.83
CA GLY A 236 -12.83 -6.62 16.25
C GLY A 236 -13.99 -7.54 16.56
N LYS A 237 -14.51 -7.52 17.81
CA LYS A 237 -15.68 -8.34 18.23
C LYS A 237 -16.99 -7.91 17.55
N MET A 238 -17.11 -6.63 17.17
CA MET A 238 -18.30 -6.10 16.48
C MET A 238 -18.35 -6.49 15.00
N LEU A 239 -17.25 -6.96 14.45
CA LEU A 239 -17.18 -7.35 13.03
C LEU A 239 -17.76 -8.75 12.83
N ASN A 240 -18.53 -8.90 11.76
CA ASN A 240 -18.91 -10.20 11.24
C ASN A 240 -17.86 -10.63 10.20
N ASP A 241 -17.01 -11.60 10.54
CA ASP A 241 -15.94 -12.07 9.67
C ASP A 241 -16.46 -12.60 8.32
N GLU A 242 -17.65 -13.23 8.28
CA GLU A 242 -18.26 -13.71 7.02
C GLU A 242 -18.69 -12.53 6.13
N GLU A 243 -19.23 -11.45 6.71
CA GLU A 243 -19.53 -10.24 5.94
C GLU A 243 -18.27 -9.57 5.42
N VAL A 244 -17.21 -9.52 6.23
CA VAL A 244 -15.91 -8.95 5.82
C VAL A 244 -15.34 -9.74 4.66
N LYS A 245 -15.37 -11.10 4.72
CA LYS A 245 -14.93 -11.97 3.63
C LYS A 245 -15.74 -11.74 2.35
N ALA A 246 -17.06 -11.75 2.45
CA ALA A 246 -17.95 -11.55 1.30
C ALA A 246 -17.72 -10.18 0.63
N LYS A 247 -17.61 -9.10 1.43
CA LYS A 247 -17.31 -7.75 0.92
C LYS A 247 -15.93 -7.68 0.29
N ALA A 248 -14.92 -8.34 0.88
CA ALA A 248 -13.57 -8.35 0.35
C ALA A 248 -13.47 -9.11 -0.98
N VAL A 249 -14.13 -10.28 -1.12
CA VAL A 249 -14.24 -11.01 -2.39
C VAL A 249 -14.88 -10.12 -3.45
N GLN A 250 -16.04 -9.54 -3.15
CA GLN A 250 -16.72 -8.63 -4.06
C GLN A 250 -15.83 -7.43 -4.45
N ASN A 251 -15.06 -6.89 -3.51
CA ASN A 251 -14.17 -5.77 -3.77
C ASN A 251 -13.01 -6.16 -4.70
N VAL A 252 -12.43 -7.35 -4.52
CA VAL A 252 -11.41 -7.87 -5.45
C VAL A 252 -11.99 -8.05 -6.84
N GLU A 253 -13.11 -8.78 -6.96
CA GLU A 253 -13.73 -9.08 -8.25
C GLU A 253 -14.12 -7.82 -9.02
N GLN A 254 -14.71 -6.82 -8.35
CA GLN A 254 -15.28 -5.64 -9.02
C GLN A 254 -14.32 -4.45 -9.12
N ASN A 255 -13.36 -4.35 -8.20
CA ASN A 255 -12.50 -3.18 -8.04
C ASN A 255 -11.00 -3.50 -8.07
N GLY A 256 -10.59 -4.76 -8.01
CA GLY A 256 -9.19 -5.17 -7.96
C GLY A 256 -8.36 -4.58 -9.10
N ILE A 257 -7.12 -4.18 -8.80
CA ILE A 257 -6.14 -3.68 -9.78
C ILE A 257 -4.86 -4.47 -9.61
N VAL A 258 -4.43 -5.12 -10.69
CA VAL A 258 -3.16 -5.85 -10.76
C VAL A 258 -2.21 -5.08 -11.67
N PHE A 259 -1.04 -4.73 -11.16
CA PHE A 259 0.02 -4.10 -11.93
C PHE A 259 1.13 -5.12 -12.19
N LEU A 260 1.28 -5.50 -13.47
CA LEU A 260 2.31 -6.43 -13.95
C LEU A 260 3.48 -5.60 -14.47
N ASP A 261 4.57 -5.55 -13.72
CA ASP A 261 5.78 -4.83 -14.11
C ASP A 261 6.73 -5.73 -14.91
N GLU A 262 7.59 -5.13 -15.72
CA GLU A 262 8.62 -5.80 -16.49
C GLU A 262 8.10 -6.88 -17.47
N ILE A 263 6.92 -6.66 -18.08
CA ILE A 263 6.32 -7.64 -18.99
C ILE A 263 7.16 -7.84 -20.27
N ASP A 264 7.96 -6.84 -20.64
CA ASP A 264 8.91 -6.93 -21.75
C ASP A 264 10.01 -7.96 -21.52
N LYS A 265 10.35 -8.28 -20.27
CA LYS A 265 11.36 -9.30 -19.93
C LYS A 265 10.89 -10.73 -20.24
N ILE A 266 9.58 -10.97 -20.23
CA ILE A 266 9.00 -12.26 -20.63
C ILE A 266 8.60 -12.29 -22.10
N ALA A 267 8.66 -11.17 -22.82
CA ALA A 267 8.35 -11.06 -24.25
C ALA A 267 9.52 -11.47 -25.14
N SER A 268 10.78 -11.48 -24.65
CA SER A 268 11.95 -11.77 -25.49
C SER A 268 11.97 -13.21 -26.01
N ARG A 269 12.22 -13.38 -27.31
CA ARG A 269 12.49 -14.68 -27.94
C ARG A 269 13.90 -15.13 -27.53
N ASN A 270 14.03 -16.27 -26.90
CA ASN A 270 15.35 -16.87 -26.68
C ASN A 270 15.91 -17.42 -27.98
N GLU A 271 17.02 -16.84 -28.42
CA GLU A 271 17.85 -17.36 -29.47
C GLU A 271 18.94 -18.28 -28.93
N ALA A 272 18.73 -19.25 -28.15
CA ALA A 272 19.70 -20.34 -27.95
C ALA A 272 19.30 -21.28 -26.80
N GLY A 273 19.32 -22.54 -27.13
CA GLY A 273 18.88 -23.67 -26.37
C GLY A 273 19.51 -23.87 -25.00
N GLY A 274 18.72 -24.48 -24.15
CA GLY A 274 19.15 -25.22 -22.98
C GLY A 274 18.50 -24.75 -21.67
N GLY A 275 17.43 -25.44 -21.24
CA GLY A 275 17.11 -25.58 -19.83
C GLY A 275 16.49 -24.38 -19.09
N GLU A 276 16.29 -23.25 -19.75
CA GLU A 276 15.60 -22.11 -19.14
C GLU A 276 14.08 -22.27 -19.24
N VAL A 277 13.42 -22.01 -18.11
CA VAL A 277 11.96 -21.90 -17.99
C VAL A 277 11.44 -21.05 -19.13
N SER A 278 10.51 -21.59 -19.91
CA SER A 278 9.98 -20.91 -21.10
C SER A 278 9.28 -19.60 -20.69
N ARG A 279 9.85 -18.47 -21.10
CA ARG A 279 9.22 -17.15 -20.91
C ARG A 279 7.84 -17.07 -21.57
N GLN A 280 7.64 -17.84 -22.65
CA GLN A 280 6.32 -17.98 -23.27
C GLN A 280 5.36 -18.79 -22.41
N GLY A 281 5.84 -19.74 -21.59
CA GLY A 281 5.04 -20.47 -20.62
C GLY A 281 4.40 -19.51 -19.62
N VAL A 282 5.20 -18.60 -19.05
CA VAL A 282 4.68 -17.56 -18.11
C VAL A 282 3.59 -16.70 -18.76
N GLN A 283 3.76 -16.31 -20.04
CA GLN A 283 2.72 -15.56 -20.75
C GLN A 283 1.43 -16.38 -20.92
N ARG A 284 1.54 -17.67 -21.21
CA ARG A 284 0.38 -18.59 -21.33
C ARG A 284 -0.30 -18.81 -19.99
N ASP A 285 0.45 -18.88 -18.90
CA ASP A 285 -0.10 -19.02 -17.54
C ASP A 285 -0.79 -17.74 -17.07
N LEU A 286 -0.32 -16.55 -17.48
CA LEU A 286 -0.98 -15.28 -17.20
C LEU A 286 -2.29 -15.09 -18.00
N LEU A 287 -2.41 -15.73 -19.15
CA LEU A 287 -3.53 -15.50 -20.07
C LEU A 287 -4.89 -15.80 -19.43
N PRO A 288 -5.13 -16.95 -18.77
CA PRO A 288 -6.41 -17.24 -18.10
C PRO A 288 -6.81 -16.16 -17.08
N LEU A 289 -5.83 -15.63 -16.32
CA LEU A 289 -6.12 -14.58 -15.34
C LEU A 289 -6.62 -13.29 -15.99
N VAL A 290 -6.02 -12.93 -17.13
CA VAL A 290 -6.36 -11.70 -17.86
C VAL A 290 -7.61 -11.87 -18.72
N GLU A 291 -7.94 -13.09 -19.12
CA GLU A 291 -9.15 -13.45 -19.86
C GLU A 291 -10.41 -13.54 -18.98
N GLY A 292 -10.23 -13.95 -17.76
CA GLY A 292 -11.28 -14.26 -16.80
C GLY A 292 -11.27 -15.73 -16.42
N THR A 293 -10.99 -16.00 -15.15
CA THR A 293 -10.99 -17.34 -14.55
C THR A 293 -11.44 -17.27 -13.11
N THR A 294 -11.68 -18.42 -12.51
CA THR A 294 -12.01 -18.52 -11.09
C THR A 294 -10.86 -19.14 -10.32
N ILE A 295 -10.32 -18.42 -9.36
CA ILE A 295 -9.21 -18.85 -8.51
C ILE A 295 -9.72 -19.22 -7.13
N ASN A 296 -9.27 -20.36 -6.63
CA ASN A 296 -9.57 -20.76 -5.26
C ASN A 296 -8.61 -20.06 -4.29
N THR A 297 -9.18 -19.42 -3.27
CA THR A 297 -8.45 -18.77 -2.18
C THR A 297 -8.95 -19.27 -0.85
N LYS A 298 -8.19 -19.09 0.22
CA LYS A 298 -8.62 -19.45 1.58
C LYS A 298 -9.86 -18.68 2.07
N TYR A 299 -10.29 -17.66 1.36
CA TYR A 299 -11.48 -16.85 1.67
C TYR A 299 -12.66 -17.14 0.74
N GLY A 300 -12.51 -18.07 -0.20
CA GLY A 300 -13.50 -18.45 -1.19
C GLY A 300 -13.00 -18.31 -2.62
N MET A 301 -13.86 -18.60 -3.57
CA MET A 301 -13.57 -18.48 -4.99
C MET A 301 -13.64 -17.02 -5.42
N VAL A 302 -12.67 -16.58 -6.25
CA VAL A 302 -12.55 -15.22 -6.79
C VAL A 302 -12.51 -15.27 -8.30
N LYS A 303 -13.43 -14.55 -8.95
CA LYS A 303 -13.48 -14.38 -10.41
C LYS A 303 -12.63 -13.20 -10.85
N THR A 304 -11.84 -13.37 -11.91
CA THR A 304 -10.93 -12.34 -12.40
C THR A 304 -11.49 -11.49 -13.53
N ASP A 305 -12.69 -11.79 -14.04
CA ASP A 305 -13.33 -11.16 -15.22
C ASP A 305 -13.38 -9.63 -15.18
N HIS A 306 -13.47 -9.06 -13.98
CA HIS A 306 -13.60 -7.60 -13.80
C HIS A 306 -12.43 -6.96 -13.06
N ILE A 307 -11.35 -7.72 -12.82
CA ILE A 307 -10.09 -7.17 -12.33
C ILE A 307 -9.43 -6.37 -13.45
N LEU A 308 -8.91 -5.19 -13.16
CA LEU A 308 -8.14 -4.38 -14.12
C LEU A 308 -6.68 -4.79 -14.08
N PHE A 309 -6.17 -5.26 -15.20
CA PHE A 309 -4.76 -5.51 -15.38
C PHE A 309 -4.10 -4.32 -16.07
N ILE A 310 -3.03 -3.83 -15.47
CA ILE A 310 -2.16 -2.80 -16.04
C ILE A 310 -0.78 -3.42 -16.16
N ALA A 311 -0.35 -3.69 -17.37
CA ALA A 311 0.99 -4.19 -17.62
C ALA A 311 1.94 -3.03 -17.94
N SER A 312 3.22 -3.17 -17.57
CA SER A 312 4.25 -2.18 -17.90
C SER A 312 5.55 -2.81 -18.33
N GLY A 313 6.25 -2.17 -19.26
CA GLY A 313 7.56 -2.56 -19.71
C GLY A 313 8.32 -1.39 -20.32
N ALA A 314 9.64 -1.51 -20.36
CA ALA A 314 10.48 -0.53 -21.03
C ALA A 314 10.50 -0.75 -22.56
N PHE A 315 10.42 -1.99 -22.99
CA PHE A 315 10.44 -2.41 -24.39
C PHE A 315 11.64 -1.88 -25.20
N HIS A 316 12.82 -1.81 -24.56
CA HIS A 316 14.06 -1.39 -25.22
C HIS A 316 14.60 -2.48 -26.17
N LEU A 317 14.59 -3.74 -25.72
CA LEU A 317 15.10 -4.90 -26.48
C LEU A 317 13.98 -5.72 -27.13
N ALA A 318 12.82 -5.78 -26.48
CA ALA A 318 11.62 -6.44 -27.00
C ALA A 318 10.63 -5.38 -27.51
N LYS A 319 9.72 -5.80 -28.37
CA LYS A 319 8.60 -4.98 -28.84
C LYS A 319 7.30 -5.51 -28.25
N PRO A 320 6.24 -4.68 -28.12
CA PRO A 320 4.91 -5.18 -27.72
C PRO A 320 4.37 -6.30 -28.64
N SER A 321 4.83 -6.35 -29.90
CA SER A 321 4.52 -7.42 -30.87
C SER A 321 5.20 -8.76 -30.55
N ASP A 322 6.17 -8.81 -29.65
CA ASP A 322 6.87 -10.04 -29.27
C ASP A 322 6.16 -10.77 -28.12
N LEU A 323 5.14 -10.16 -27.53
CA LEU A 323 4.17 -10.86 -26.68
C LEU A 323 3.36 -11.83 -27.52
N ILE A 324 2.86 -12.93 -26.93
CA ILE A 324 1.99 -13.86 -27.66
C ILE A 324 0.72 -13.13 -28.14
N PRO A 325 0.20 -13.44 -29.35
CA PRO A 325 -0.93 -12.71 -29.95
C PRO A 325 -2.17 -12.62 -29.05
N GLU A 326 -2.45 -13.68 -28.32
CA GLU A 326 -3.59 -13.76 -27.39
C GLU A 326 -3.47 -12.72 -26.29
N LEU A 327 -2.27 -12.61 -25.68
CA LEU A 327 -2.02 -11.62 -24.63
C LEU A 327 -2.04 -10.18 -25.17
N GLN A 328 -1.53 -9.97 -26.39
CA GLN A 328 -1.62 -8.66 -27.06
C GLN A 328 -3.08 -8.19 -27.21
N GLY A 329 -3.99 -9.11 -27.56
CA GLY A 329 -5.41 -8.82 -27.70
C GLY A 329 -6.09 -8.46 -26.39
N ARG A 330 -5.55 -8.92 -25.25
CA ARG A 330 -6.09 -8.64 -23.91
C ARG A 330 -5.62 -7.32 -23.30
N PHE A 331 -4.63 -6.65 -23.95
CA PHE A 331 -4.18 -5.29 -23.60
C PHE A 331 -4.47 -4.31 -24.74
N PRO A 332 -5.75 -3.99 -24.98
CA PRO A 332 -6.17 -3.17 -26.12
C PRO A 332 -5.74 -1.70 -26.00
N ILE A 333 -5.56 -1.20 -24.76
CA ILE A 333 -5.13 0.19 -24.53
C ILE A 333 -3.61 0.19 -24.40
N ARG A 334 -2.93 0.80 -25.36
CA ARG A 334 -1.47 0.97 -25.33
C ARG A 334 -1.15 2.44 -25.14
N VAL A 335 -0.31 2.73 -24.14
CA VAL A 335 0.06 4.10 -23.78
C VAL A 335 1.56 4.20 -23.66
N GLU A 336 2.14 5.10 -24.41
CA GLU A 336 3.55 5.45 -24.32
C GLU A 336 3.75 6.57 -23.31
N LEU A 337 4.74 6.40 -22.46
CA LEU A 337 5.20 7.38 -21.50
C LEU A 337 6.51 7.98 -22.03
N ASP A 338 6.56 9.30 -22.04
CA ASP A 338 7.71 10.03 -22.54
C ASP A 338 8.86 10.06 -21.51
N SER A 339 10.09 10.16 -21.99
CA SER A 339 11.24 10.42 -21.14
C SER A 339 11.08 11.77 -20.43
N LEU A 340 11.61 11.86 -19.21
CA LEU A 340 11.53 13.10 -18.44
C LEU A 340 12.56 14.13 -18.96
N SER A 341 12.13 15.37 -19.11
CA SER A 341 12.98 16.52 -19.44
C SER A 341 13.55 17.16 -18.17
N VAL A 342 14.53 18.07 -18.32
CA VAL A 342 15.07 18.86 -17.19
C VAL A 342 13.96 19.62 -16.45
N ASN A 343 12.98 20.18 -17.17
CA ASN A 343 11.85 20.87 -16.55
C ASN A 343 10.95 19.93 -15.76
N ASP A 344 10.80 18.67 -16.22
CA ASP A 344 10.06 17.64 -15.48
C ASP A 344 10.81 17.28 -14.19
N PHE A 345 12.15 17.13 -14.23
CA PHE A 345 12.96 16.88 -13.05
C PHE A 345 12.83 18.02 -12.02
N GLU A 346 12.94 19.27 -12.47
CA GLU A 346 12.73 20.46 -11.64
C GLU A 346 11.34 20.44 -10.99
N SER A 347 10.29 20.16 -11.78
CA SER A 347 8.92 20.07 -11.28
C SER A 347 8.73 18.93 -10.28
N ILE A 348 9.38 17.79 -10.47
CA ILE A 348 9.33 16.65 -9.51
C ILE A 348 9.98 17.06 -8.17
N LEU A 349 11.05 17.85 -8.21
CA LEU A 349 11.74 18.31 -7.00
C LEU A 349 10.88 19.21 -6.12
N VAL A 350 10.00 20.04 -6.71
CA VAL A 350 9.28 21.12 -5.97
C VAL A 350 7.77 21.01 -6.02
N SER A 351 7.18 20.65 -7.17
CA SER A 351 5.75 20.87 -7.43
C SER A 351 4.84 19.78 -6.92
N THR A 352 5.35 18.57 -6.65
CA THR A 352 4.53 17.48 -6.12
C THR A 352 4.21 17.68 -4.63
N ASP A 353 3.06 17.17 -4.18
CA ASP A 353 2.62 17.30 -2.77
C ASP A 353 3.68 16.78 -1.78
N ALA A 354 4.32 15.67 -2.11
CA ALA A 354 5.40 15.09 -1.34
C ALA A 354 6.72 15.21 -2.12
N SER A 355 7.08 16.44 -2.53
CA SER A 355 8.31 16.69 -3.28
C SER A 355 9.56 16.33 -2.47
N LEU A 356 10.64 15.96 -3.17
CA LEU A 356 11.89 15.57 -2.50
C LEU A 356 12.44 16.69 -1.64
N VAL A 357 12.42 17.92 -2.12
CA VAL A 357 12.84 19.10 -1.34
C VAL A 357 12.09 19.18 -0.01
N LYS A 358 10.74 19.06 -0.02
CA LYS A 358 9.95 19.09 1.22
C LYS A 358 10.27 17.93 2.15
N GLN A 359 10.55 16.74 1.60
CA GLN A 359 10.89 15.57 2.41
C GLN A 359 12.19 15.78 3.17
N TYR A 360 13.25 16.22 2.50
CA TYR A 360 14.55 16.48 3.15
C TYR A 360 14.53 17.68 4.08
N GLN A 361 13.78 18.73 3.74
CA GLN A 361 13.53 19.84 4.66
C GLN A 361 12.87 19.38 5.97
N ALA A 362 11.83 18.56 5.86
CA ALA A 362 11.15 18.02 7.03
C ALA A 362 12.04 17.06 7.84
N LEU A 363 12.85 16.25 7.15
CA LEU A 363 13.74 15.28 7.79
C LEU A 363 14.82 15.98 8.62
N LEU A 364 15.53 16.96 8.05
CA LEU A 364 16.62 17.67 8.74
C LEU A 364 16.11 18.71 9.76
N ALA A 365 14.88 19.18 9.60
CA ALA A 365 14.23 20.00 10.62
C ALA A 365 14.00 19.27 11.97
N THR A 366 14.01 17.94 11.98
CA THR A 366 13.93 17.16 13.25
C THR A 366 15.19 17.30 14.10
N GLU A 367 16.30 17.72 13.50
CA GLU A 367 17.57 18.00 14.17
C GLU A 367 17.91 19.50 14.18
N ASP A 368 16.89 20.37 14.04
CA ASP A 368 17.00 21.82 14.00
C ASP A 368 17.91 22.37 12.87
N VAL A 369 18.12 21.59 11.79
CA VAL A 369 18.82 22.05 10.58
C VAL A 369 17.80 22.53 9.55
N ARG A 370 17.92 23.77 9.11
CA ARG A 370 17.07 24.37 8.10
C ARG A 370 17.72 24.32 6.72
N LEU A 371 17.09 23.65 5.76
CA LEU A 371 17.50 23.65 4.37
C LEU A 371 16.73 24.72 3.59
N ASP A 372 17.44 25.59 2.89
CA ASP A 372 16.90 26.57 1.96
C ASP A 372 17.39 26.25 0.54
N PHE A 373 16.50 25.69 -0.29
CA PHE A 373 16.80 25.39 -1.69
C PHE A 373 16.46 26.62 -2.55
N ALA A 374 17.48 27.24 -3.12
CA ALA A 374 17.32 28.34 -4.07
C ALA A 374 16.90 27.80 -5.46
N ASP A 375 16.17 28.60 -6.23
CA ASP A 375 15.64 28.19 -7.55
C ASP A 375 16.76 27.77 -8.52
N ASP A 376 17.91 28.46 -8.49
CA ASP A 376 19.11 28.14 -9.27
C ASP A 376 19.74 26.81 -8.84
N GLY A 377 19.74 26.51 -7.53
CA GLY A 377 20.20 25.23 -7.00
C GLY A 377 19.29 24.06 -7.44
N ILE A 378 17.96 24.23 -7.37
CA ILE A 378 16.97 23.24 -7.84
C ILE A 378 17.17 22.98 -9.33
N ARG A 379 17.29 24.04 -10.12
CA ARG A 379 17.54 23.93 -11.57
C ARG A 379 18.83 23.19 -11.86
N ARG A 380 19.90 23.51 -11.15
CA ARG A 380 21.22 22.87 -11.32
C ARG A 380 21.17 21.36 -10.95
N LEU A 381 20.47 20.99 -9.87
CA LEU A 381 20.21 19.59 -9.51
C LEU A 381 19.49 18.82 -10.61
N ALA A 382 18.45 19.44 -11.19
CA ALA A 382 17.70 18.83 -12.29
C ALA A 382 18.59 18.61 -13.53
N GLU A 383 19.44 19.55 -13.88
CA GLU A 383 20.39 19.46 -15.00
C GLU A 383 21.43 18.35 -14.78
N ILE A 384 22.00 18.24 -13.59
CA ILE A 384 22.97 17.19 -13.26
C ILE A 384 22.28 15.81 -13.32
N ALA A 385 21.11 15.65 -12.68
CA ALA A 385 20.38 14.39 -12.71
C ALA A 385 20.01 13.96 -14.14
N PHE A 386 19.61 14.90 -14.98
CA PHE A 386 19.33 14.67 -16.39
C PHE A 386 20.61 14.27 -17.15
N SER A 387 21.70 15.01 -16.99
CA SER A 387 22.98 14.74 -17.65
C SER A 387 23.53 13.35 -17.28
N VAL A 388 23.45 12.96 -16.02
CA VAL A 388 23.88 11.63 -15.56
C VAL A 388 23.01 10.53 -16.17
N ASN A 389 21.69 10.72 -16.27
CA ASN A 389 20.81 9.77 -16.96
C ASN A 389 21.11 9.62 -18.46
N GLU A 390 21.58 10.70 -19.12
CA GLU A 390 21.97 10.63 -20.53
C GLU A 390 23.34 9.95 -20.75
N LYS A 391 24.27 10.13 -19.80
CA LYS A 391 25.63 9.56 -19.89
C LYS A 391 25.69 8.10 -19.38
N THR A 392 24.77 7.70 -18.48
CA THR A 392 24.78 6.39 -17.83
C THR A 392 23.49 5.63 -18.13
N GLU A 393 23.11 4.66 -17.28
CA GLU A 393 21.82 4.01 -17.38
C GLU A 393 20.69 4.97 -16.97
N ASN A 394 19.72 5.15 -17.85
CA ASN A 394 18.58 6.02 -17.61
C ASN A 394 17.60 5.36 -16.65
N ILE A 395 17.65 5.76 -15.38
CA ILE A 395 16.73 5.32 -14.32
C ILE A 395 15.62 6.34 -14.03
N GLY A 396 15.49 7.37 -14.86
CA GLY A 396 14.46 8.40 -14.77
C GLY A 396 14.50 9.18 -13.46
N ALA A 397 13.34 9.49 -12.89
CA ALA A 397 13.23 10.28 -11.66
C ALA A 397 13.92 9.64 -10.43
N ARG A 398 14.23 8.34 -10.47
CA ARG A 398 15.00 7.70 -9.39
C ARG A 398 16.39 8.32 -9.23
N ARG A 399 16.96 8.88 -10.31
CA ARG A 399 18.24 9.60 -10.25
C ARG A 399 18.23 10.79 -9.30
N LEU A 400 17.08 11.44 -9.15
CA LEU A 400 16.96 12.57 -8.21
C LEU A 400 17.23 12.17 -6.76
N TYR A 401 16.81 10.96 -6.36
CA TYR A 401 17.10 10.47 -5.01
C TYR A 401 18.60 10.30 -4.79
N THR A 402 19.29 9.63 -5.72
CA THR A 402 20.73 9.40 -5.59
C THR A 402 21.52 10.70 -5.59
N VAL A 403 21.13 11.65 -6.44
CA VAL A 403 21.78 12.97 -6.53
C VAL A 403 21.58 13.80 -5.27
N ILE A 404 20.34 13.82 -4.71
CA ILE A 404 20.07 14.56 -3.45
C ILE A 404 20.75 13.90 -2.26
N GLU A 405 20.72 12.57 -2.15
CA GLU A 405 21.43 11.86 -1.08
C GLU A 405 22.92 12.24 -1.07
N LYS A 406 23.55 12.22 -2.24
CA LYS A 406 24.95 12.61 -2.37
C LYS A 406 25.18 14.08 -2.03
N LEU A 407 24.30 14.97 -2.50
CA LEU A 407 24.35 16.40 -2.19
C LEU A 407 24.33 16.71 -0.71
N LEU A 408 23.48 15.97 0.03
CA LEU A 408 23.21 16.23 1.45
C LEU A 408 23.99 15.31 2.40
N GLU A 409 24.87 14.45 1.89
CA GLU A 409 25.63 13.47 2.66
C GLU A 409 26.36 14.09 3.85
N GLU A 410 27.14 15.15 3.60
CA GLU A 410 27.91 15.84 4.65
C GLU A 410 27.02 16.59 5.64
N VAL A 411 25.96 17.25 5.14
CA VAL A 411 24.99 17.96 5.98
C VAL A 411 24.25 17.00 6.89
N SER A 412 23.78 15.88 6.33
CA SER A 412 23.06 14.84 7.09
C SER A 412 23.96 14.19 8.15
N PHE A 413 25.24 13.95 7.82
CA PHE A 413 26.20 13.39 8.77
C PHE A 413 26.52 14.36 9.92
N ALA A 414 26.59 15.65 9.63
CA ALA A 414 26.93 16.68 10.60
C ALA A 414 25.71 17.19 11.41
N ALA A 415 24.49 16.90 11.00
CA ALA A 415 23.26 17.49 11.54
C ALA A 415 23.14 17.34 13.06
N GLY A 416 23.39 16.14 13.59
CA GLY A 416 23.31 15.88 15.04
C GLY A 416 24.30 16.70 15.91
N ASN A 417 25.35 17.27 15.31
CA ASN A 417 26.35 18.08 16.01
C ASN A 417 26.21 19.59 15.75
N HIS A 418 25.37 19.99 14.80
CA HIS A 418 25.23 21.38 14.36
C HIS A 418 23.77 21.86 14.38
N ALA A 419 23.05 21.61 15.47
CA ALA A 419 21.69 22.11 15.67
C ALA A 419 21.63 23.65 15.52
N GLY A 420 20.59 24.15 14.82
CA GLY A 420 20.40 25.58 14.60
C GLY A 420 21.16 26.13 13.36
N THR A 421 21.62 25.27 12.46
CA THR A 421 22.33 25.69 11.25
C THR A 421 21.36 25.90 10.08
N ASP A 422 21.50 27.01 9.38
CA ASP A 422 20.83 27.29 8.11
C ASP A 422 21.78 26.95 6.95
N VAL A 423 21.35 26.01 6.08
CA VAL A 423 22.15 25.61 4.90
C VAL A 423 21.41 26.03 3.63
N ARG A 424 22.02 26.92 2.86
CA ARG A 424 21.49 27.36 1.57
C ARG A 424 22.08 26.55 0.44
N ILE A 425 21.22 25.96 -0.35
CA ILE A 425 21.53 25.11 -1.50
C ILE A 425 21.30 25.93 -2.78
N ASP A 426 22.30 26.60 -3.23
CA ASP A 426 22.35 27.33 -4.51
C ASP A 426 23.15 26.55 -5.57
N ALA A 427 23.21 27.03 -6.81
CA ALA A 427 23.93 26.38 -7.89
C ALA A 427 25.43 26.16 -7.57
N ALA A 428 26.05 27.10 -6.87
CA ALA A 428 27.47 26.98 -6.49
C ALA A 428 27.70 25.90 -5.44
N TYR A 429 26.76 25.72 -4.51
CA TYR A 429 26.78 24.63 -3.55
C TYR A 429 26.65 23.28 -4.26
N VAL A 430 25.67 23.16 -5.17
CA VAL A 430 25.41 21.94 -5.96
C VAL A 430 26.66 21.56 -6.77
N ASP A 431 27.25 22.52 -7.48
CA ASP A 431 28.46 22.27 -8.28
C ASP A 431 29.62 21.80 -7.42
N ARG A 432 29.87 22.45 -6.29
CA ARG A 432 30.95 22.05 -5.37
C ARG A 432 30.78 20.65 -4.80
N ALA A 433 29.55 20.23 -4.49
CA ALA A 433 29.28 18.94 -3.90
C ALA A 433 29.21 17.78 -4.93
N LEU A 434 28.87 18.08 -6.19
CA LEU A 434 28.51 17.04 -7.18
C LEU A 434 29.43 17.03 -8.43
N ASN A 435 30.20 18.09 -8.74
CA ASN A 435 30.97 18.18 -10.01
C ASN A 435 31.97 17.02 -10.15
N GLU A 436 32.71 16.69 -9.11
CA GLU A 436 33.66 15.56 -9.14
C GLU A 436 33.01 14.22 -9.52
N VAL A 437 31.78 14.02 -9.08
CA VAL A 437 31.04 12.77 -9.32
C VAL A 437 30.28 12.80 -10.65
N ALA A 438 29.82 13.99 -11.08
CA ALA A 438 29.06 14.17 -12.31
C ALA A 438 29.94 14.16 -13.57
N ASP A 439 31.20 14.59 -13.45
CA ASP A 439 32.17 14.66 -14.55
C ASP A 439 32.88 13.33 -14.80
N ASP A 440 33.04 12.48 -13.78
CA ASP A 440 33.64 11.16 -13.86
C ASP A 440 32.59 10.09 -14.16
N GLU A 441 32.64 9.49 -15.35
CA GLU A 441 31.68 8.44 -15.76
C GLU A 441 31.74 7.19 -14.87
N ASP A 442 32.91 6.82 -14.38
CA ASP A 442 33.07 5.65 -13.50
C ASP A 442 32.51 5.96 -12.11
N LEU A 443 32.82 7.14 -11.54
CA LEU A 443 32.25 7.55 -10.25
C LEU A 443 30.74 7.74 -10.34
N SER A 444 30.21 8.31 -11.43
CA SER A 444 28.76 8.49 -11.59
C SER A 444 28.01 7.16 -11.72
N ARG A 445 28.61 6.10 -12.25
CA ARG A 445 28.02 4.75 -12.30
C ARG A 445 27.95 4.07 -10.93
N TYR A 446 28.91 4.34 -10.03
CA TYR A 446 29.00 3.68 -8.73
C TYR A 446 28.39 4.50 -7.59
N VAL A 447 28.31 5.81 -7.71
CA VAL A 447 27.92 6.71 -6.62
C VAL A 447 26.58 7.39 -6.88
N LEU A 448 26.22 7.68 -8.10
CA LEU A 448 24.95 8.25 -8.54
C LEU A 448 24.11 7.21 -9.29
#